data_582813a8286dac30701586b39085b4a6
#
_entry.id   582813a8286dac30701586b39085b4a6
#
_cell.length_a   1.000
_cell.length_b   1.000
_cell.length_c   1.000
_cell.angle_alpha   90.00
_cell.angle_beta   90.00
_cell.angle_gamma   90.00
#
_symmetry.space_group_name_H-M   'P 1'
#
loop_
_entity.id
_entity.type
_entity.pdbx_description
1 polymer ?
#
loop_
_entity_poly.entity_id
_entity_poly.type
_entity_poly.pdbx_seq_one_letter_code
_entity_poly.pdbx_strand_id
1 'polypeptide(L)'
;YRFFEIWFTQPIDHAHPERGTFRQYATLIHRDPTAPMVLLHTGYGNWYYDYPGEVTRLYHANQLVIEHRFFRTSRPAAIADWASLTIEQAAADHHVIATVMHRLYAGAFLETGASKGGMTSIYHRRFWPDDVDVTLAYVAPISFAAPDYRYEPYLEGIGPADCKARLRAIQVEMLTNRRAALQTLAGAEATQEGRSYTRIDLPAAVESAVISLEWAFWQYVGADGCAGIPAVTATDDELFAFLQVVSEVGSSADANLAEF
;
A
#
# COMPACT_ATOMS: atom_id res chain seq x y z
N TYR A 1 -26.20 -8.78 -6.11
CA TYR A 1 -25.03 -9.02 -6.97
C TYR A 1 -24.53 -10.46 -6.85
N ARG A 2 -23.77 -10.92 -7.86
CA ARG A 2 -23.02 -12.18 -7.83
C ARG A 2 -21.54 -11.85 -7.69
N PHE A 3 -20.79 -12.70 -7.00
CA PHE A 3 -19.36 -12.56 -6.76
C PHE A 3 -18.59 -13.64 -7.51
N PHE A 4 -17.45 -13.25 -8.11
CA PHE A 4 -16.58 -14.15 -8.86
C PHE A 4 -15.12 -13.88 -8.56
N GLU A 5 -14.31 -14.92 -8.52
CA GLU A 5 -12.86 -14.86 -8.61
C GLU A 5 -12.44 -15.07 -10.06
N ILE A 6 -11.56 -14.23 -10.56
CA ILE A 6 -11.14 -14.24 -11.97
C ILE A 6 -9.62 -14.20 -12.04
N TRP A 7 -9.07 -14.89 -12.99
CA TRP A 7 -7.64 -14.82 -13.32
C TRP A 7 -7.48 -14.45 -14.79
N PHE A 8 -6.73 -13.37 -15.02
CA PHE A 8 -6.32 -12.95 -16.36
C PHE A 8 -4.93 -13.51 -16.65
N THR A 9 -4.72 -14.05 -17.85
CA THR A 9 -3.38 -14.42 -18.30
C THR A 9 -2.69 -13.18 -18.84
N GLN A 10 -1.58 -12.79 -18.22
CA GLN A 10 -0.80 -11.61 -18.56
C GLN A 10 0.60 -12.00 -19.03
N PRO A 11 1.19 -11.33 -20.02
CA PRO A 11 2.61 -11.47 -20.32
C PRO A 11 3.46 -10.99 -19.14
N ILE A 12 4.58 -11.65 -18.86
CA ILE A 12 5.57 -11.12 -17.92
C ILE A 12 6.09 -9.78 -18.43
N ASP A 13 6.33 -9.71 -19.74
CA ASP A 13 6.79 -8.52 -20.45
C ASP A 13 5.88 -8.29 -21.66
N HIS A 14 5.10 -7.21 -21.67
CA HIS A 14 4.18 -6.88 -22.77
C HIS A 14 4.89 -6.55 -24.09
N ALA A 15 6.15 -6.08 -24.01
CA ALA A 15 6.98 -5.86 -25.21
C ALA A 15 7.55 -7.17 -25.78
N HIS A 16 7.65 -8.21 -24.94
CA HIS A 16 8.23 -9.51 -25.25
C HIS A 16 7.37 -10.65 -24.72
N PRO A 17 6.14 -10.88 -25.28
CA PRO A 17 5.20 -11.89 -24.77
C PRO A 17 5.74 -13.32 -24.78
N GLU A 18 6.73 -13.60 -25.61
CA GLU A 18 7.43 -14.90 -25.70
C GLU A 18 8.22 -15.25 -24.43
N ARG A 19 8.49 -14.28 -23.55
CA ARG A 19 9.20 -14.50 -22.26
C ARG A 19 8.37 -15.22 -21.21
N GLY A 20 7.10 -15.52 -21.52
CA GLY A 20 6.20 -16.24 -20.63
C GLY A 20 5.08 -15.40 -20.07
N THR A 21 4.23 -16.05 -19.29
CA THR A 21 3.01 -15.44 -18.73
C THR A 21 2.88 -15.74 -17.25
N PHE A 22 2.03 -14.97 -16.59
CA PHE A 22 1.55 -15.23 -15.24
C PHE A 22 0.03 -15.06 -15.18
N ARG A 23 -0.56 -15.50 -14.07
CA ARG A 23 -1.99 -15.33 -13.83
C ARG A 23 -2.19 -14.18 -12.86
N GLN A 24 -2.91 -13.14 -13.30
CA GLN A 24 -3.25 -11.99 -12.48
C GLN A 24 -4.64 -12.18 -11.87
N TYR A 25 -4.74 -12.06 -10.56
CA TYR A 25 -5.95 -12.26 -9.79
C TYR A 25 -6.82 -11.00 -9.75
N ALA A 26 -8.13 -11.21 -9.82
CA ALA A 26 -9.11 -10.16 -9.60
C ALA A 26 -10.40 -10.75 -8.98
N THR A 27 -11.16 -9.91 -8.29
CA THR A 27 -12.50 -10.25 -7.81
C THR A 27 -13.54 -9.36 -8.46
N LEU A 28 -14.66 -9.94 -8.88
CA LEU A 28 -15.74 -9.25 -9.59
C LEU A 28 -17.03 -9.30 -8.78
N ILE A 29 -17.58 -8.14 -8.48
CA ILE A 29 -18.98 -7.95 -8.08
C ILE A 29 -19.76 -7.61 -9.35
N HIS A 30 -20.55 -8.56 -9.82
CA HIS A 30 -21.42 -8.40 -10.98
C HIS A 30 -22.84 -8.04 -10.55
N ARG A 31 -23.38 -6.96 -11.11
CA ARG A 31 -24.78 -6.55 -10.96
C ARG A 31 -25.56 -6.71 -12.25
N ASP A 32 -25.13 -5.99 -13.29
CA ASP A 32 -25.81 -5.89 -14.58
C ASP A 32 -24.79 -5.54 -15.68
N PRO A 33 -24.81 -6.21 -16.85
CA PRO A 33 -23.90 -5.88 -17.96
C PRO A 33 -24.04 -4.46 -18.50
N THR A 34 -25.18 -3.80 -18.27
CA THR A 34 -25.42 -2.42 -18.73
C THR A 34 -25.10 -1.35 -17.68
N ALA A 35 -24.90 -1.74 -16.42
CA ALA A 35 -24.49 -0.84 -15.37
C ALA A 35 -23.02 -0.43 -15.53
N PRO A 36 -22.61 0.73 -14.99
CA PRO A 36 -21.20 1.12 -15.00
C PRO A 36 -20.28 0.05 -14.42
N MET A 37 -19.01 0.08 -14.84
CA MET A 37 -17.94 -0.78 -14.32
C MET A 37 -16.93 0.09 -13.55
N VAL A 38 -16.64 -0.29 -12.32
CA VAL A 38 -15.56 0.32 -11.54
C VAL A 38 -14.38 -0.64 -11.54
N LEU A 39 -13.26 -0.23 -12.12
CA LEU A 39 -11.95 -0.87 -11.97
C LEU A 39 -11.31 -0.31 -10.71
N LEU A 40 -11.19 -1.13 -9.66
CA LEU A 40 -10.56 -0.77 -8.41
C LEU A 40 -9.15 -1.34 -8.37
N HIS A 41 -8.16 -0.46 -8.46
CA HIS A 41 -6.76 -0.81 -8.39
C HIS A 41 -6.31 -0.86 -6.94
N THR A 42 -5.84 -2.02 -6.47
CA THR A 42 -5.30 -2.14 -5.11
C THR A 42 -3.92 -1.49 -5.00
N GLY A 43 -3.14 -1.54 -6.07
CA GLY A 43 -1.71 -1.20 -6.08
C GLY A 43 -0.83 -2.27 -5.41
N TYR A 44 -1.44 -3.22 -4.72
CA TYR A 44 -0.85 -4.29 -3.94
C TYR A 44 -1.61 -5.61 -4.16
N GLY A 45 -1.65 -6.48 -3.15
CA GLY A 45 -2.48 -7.67 -3.15
C GLY A 45 -3.99 -7.37 -3.15
N ASN A 46 -4.78 -8.35 -3.56
CA ASN A 46 -6.22 -8.34 -3.40
C ASN A 46 -6.59 -9.30 -2.25
N TRP A 47 -7.05 -8.73 -1.13
CA TRP A 47 -7.44 -9.48 0.07
C TRP A 47 -8.90 -9.93 0.05
N TYR A 48 -9.39 -10.37 -1.13
CA TYR A 48 -10.72 -10.93 -1.31
C TYR A 48 -11.85 -9.94 -0.99
N TYR A 49 -11.84 -8.78 -1.67
CA TYR A 49 -12.88 -7.77 -1.50
C TYR A 49 -14.21 -8.22 -2.10
N ASP A 50 -15.10 -8.78 -1.28
CA ASP A 50 -16.44 -9.24 -1.65
C ASP A 50 -17.55 -8.21 -1.37
N TYR A 51 -17.19 -6.98 -1.05
CA TYR A 51 -18.09 -5.87 -0.77
C TYR A 51 -17.87 -4.68 -1.72
N PRO A 52 -18.97 -3.96 -2.07
CA PRO A 52 -18.88 -2.81 -2.95
C PRO A 52 -18.20 -1.62 -2.25
N GLY A 53 -17.17 -1.06 -2.89
CA GLY A 53 -16.52 0.18 -2.48
C GLY A 53 -17.42 1.41 -2.62
N GLU A 54 -16.92 2.57 -2.19
CA GLU A 54 -17.67 3.84 -2.21
C GLU A 54 -18.20 4.18 -3.61
N VAL A 55 -17.30 4.25 -4.59
CA VAL A 55 -17.64 4.58 -5.99
C VAL A 55 -18.67 3.59 -6.56
N THR A 56 -18.47 2.30 -6.29
CA THR A 56 -19.38 1.24 -6.71
C THR A 56 -20.79 1.42 -6.15
N ARG A 57 -20.90 1.82 -4.87
CA ARG A 57 -22.20 2.09 -4.23
C ARG A 57 -22.87 3.34 -4.79
N LEU A 58 -22.12 4.43 -4.98
CA LEU A 58 -22.64 5.69 -5.48
C LEU A 58 -23.23 5.56 -6.88
N TYR A 59 -22.61 4.79 -7.75
CA TYR A 59 -23.05 4.60 -9.13
C TYR A 59 -23.84 3.31 -9.38
N HIS A 60 -24.15 2.55 -8.32
CA HIS A 60 -24.78 1.22 -8.44
C HIS A 60 -24.08 0.32 -9.45
N ALA A 61 -22.76 0.42 -9.51
CA ALA A 61 -21.91 -0.16 -10.54
C ALA A 61 -21.58 -1.64 -10.31
N ASN A 62 -21.04 -2.30 -11.32
CA ASN A 62 -20.19 -3.48 -11.17
C ASN A 62 -18.83 -3.06 -10.60
N GLN A 63 -18.09 -3.99 -9.99
CA GLN A 63 -16.77 -3.69 -9.45
C GLN A 63 -15.80 -4.82 -9.77
N LEU A 64 -14.69 -4.49 -10.37
CA LEU A 64 -13.55 -5.39 -10.54
C LEU A 64 -12.38 -4.90 -9.68
N VAL A 65 -12.03 -5.66 -8.64
CA VAL A 65 -10.86 -5.36 -7.80
C VAL A 65 -9.67 -6.11 -8.36
N ILE A 66 -8.62 -5.39 -8.75
CA ILE A 66 -7.48 -5.92 -9.48
C ILE A 66 -6.26 -5.97 -8.57
N GLU A 67 -5.69 -7.17 -8.40
CA GLU A 67 -4.39 -7.37 -7.76
C GLU A 67 -3.29 -6.84 -8.67
N HIS A 68 -2.32 -6.13 -8.10
CA HIS A 68 -1.20 -5.60 -8.87
C HIS A 68 -0.23 -6.74 -9.25
N ARG A 69 0.43 -6.62 -10.43
CA ARG A 69 1.46 -7.59 -10.84
C ARG A 69 2.54 -7.75 -9.79
N PHE A 70 3.01 -8.97 -9.61
CA PHE A 70 4.05 -9.43 -8.69
C PHE A 70 3.68 -9.37 -7.20
N PHE A 71 2.41 -9.12 -6.90
CA PHE A 71 1.89 -9.24 -5.53
C PHE A 71 1.14 -10.57 -5.34
N ARG A 72 1.24 -11.14 -4.13
CA ARG A 72 0.54 -12.36 -3.71
C ARG A 72 0.50 -13.45 -4.79
N THR A 73 -0.70 -13.72 -5.32
CA THR A 73 -0.91 -14.76 -6.34
C THR A 73 -0.63 -14.29 -7.76
N SER A 74 -0.56 -12.98 -7.99
CA SER A 74 -0.34 -12.35 -9.31
C SER A 74 1.14 -12.25 -9.67
N ARG A 75 1.86 -13.35 -9.53
CA ARG A 75 3.30 -13.38 -9.85
C ARG A 75 3.67 -14.59 -10.70
N PRO A 76 4.71 -14.50 -11.54
CA PRO A 76 5.27 -15.64 -12.25
C PRO A 76 5.72 -16.72 -11.27
N ALA A 77 5.66 -17.99 -11.69
CA ALA A 77 6.11 -19.12 -10.87
C ALA A 77 7.61 -19.02 -10.51
N ALA A 78 8.41 -18.42 -11.41
CA ALA A 78 9.81 -18.06 -11.14
C ALA A 78 10.02 -16.62 -11.58
N ILE A 79 10.36 -15.74 -10.64
CA ILE A 79 10.75 -14.36 -10.94
C ILE A 79 12.26 -14.38 -11.16
N ALA A 80 12.67 -14.50 -12.42
CA ALA A 80 14.09 -14.43 -12.81
C ALA A 80 14.59 -12.98 -12.90
N ASP A 81 13.66 -12.04 -13.16
CA ASP A 81 14.00 -10.63 -13.39
C ASP A 81 12.87 -9.72 -12.93
N TRP A 82 13.20 -8.78 -12.05
CA TRP A 82 12.29 -7.74 -11.58
C TRP A 82 12.17 -6.55 -12.55
N ALA A 83 12.92 -6.53 -13.65
CA ALA A 83 12.89 -5.46 -14.65
C ALA A 83 11.49 -5.25 -15.25
N SER A 84 10.64 -6.30 -15.24
CA SER A 84 9.25 -6.19 -15.69
C SER A 84 8.28 -5.63 -14.63
N LEU A 85 8.75 -5.32 -13.42
CA LEU A 85 7.95 -4.60 -12.41
C LEU A 85 8.09 -3.09 -12.64
N THR A 86 7.46 -2.60 -13.70
CA THR A 86 7.44 -1.19 -14.04
C THR A 86 6.02 -0.64 -14.10
N ILE A 87 5.90 0.68 -14.01
CA ILE A 87 4.64 1.41 -14.13
C ILE A 87 3.96 1.11 -15.46
N GLU A 88 4.72 1.11 -16.56
CA GLU A 88 4.22 0.85 -17.91
C GLU A 88 3.68 -0.57 -18.06
N GLN A 89 4.40 -1.56 -17.55
CA GLN A 89 3.98 -2.96 -17.59
C GLN A 89 2.70 -3.17 -16.76
N ALA A 90 2.59 -2.53 -15.58
CA ALA A 90 1.38 -2.58 -14.79
C ALA A 90 0.19 -1.91 -15.50
N ALA A 91 0.39 -0.76 -16.14
CA ALA A 91 -0.64 -0.10 -16.93
C ALA A 91 -1.09 -0.96 -18.12
N ALA A 92 -0.17 -1.67 -18.77
CA ALA A 92 -0.50 -2.59 -19.86
C ALA A 92 -1.33 -3.80 -19.39
N ASP A 93 -1.08 -4.32 -18.18
CA ASP A 93 -1.96 -5.34 -17.59
C ASP A 93 -3.39 -4.82 -17.43
N HIS A 94 -3.55 -3.60 -16.93
CA HIS A 94 -4.87 -3.01 -16.73
C HIS A 94 -5.57 -2.73 -18.06
N HIS A 95 -4.84 -2.34 -19.10
CA HIS A 95 -5.35 -2.22 -20.46
C HIS A 95 -5.91 -3.54 -21.00
N VAL A 96 -5.18 -4.64 -20.84
CA VAL A 96 -5.68 -5.96 -21.25
C VAL A 96 -6.97 -6.31 -20.49
N ILE A 97 -7.02 -6.05 -19.18
CA ILE A 97 -8.22 -6.29 -18.37
C ILE A 97 -9.37 -5.40 -18.83
N ALA A 98 -9.17 -4.10 -19.01
CA ALA A 98 -10.17 -3.16 -19.48
C ALA A 98 -10.74 -3.60 -20.85
N THR A 99 -9.86 -3.98 -21.78
CA THR A 99 -10.25 -4.50 -23.10
C THR A 99 -11.15 -5.73 -23.00
N VAL A 100 -10.87 -6.66 -22.10
CA VAL A 100 -11.71 -7.84 -21.88
C VAL A 100 -13.06 -7.42 -21.28
N MET A 101 -13.06 -6.55 -20.29
CA MET A 101 -14.27 -6.12 -19.59
C MET A 101 -15.19 -5.31 -20.51
N HIS A 102 -14.67 -4.48 -21.41
CA HIS A 102 -15.46 -3.75 -22.42
C HIS A 102 -16.24 -4.66 -23.38
N ARG A 103 -15.82 -5.91 -23.57
CA ARG A 103 -16.59 -6.91 -24.36
C ARG A 103 -17.79 -7.46 -23.61
N LEU A 104 -17.79 -7.35 -22.30
CA LEU A 104 -18.80 -7.94 -21.41
C LEU A 104 -19.75 -6.91 -20.81
N TYR A 105 -19.33 -5.66 -20.70
CA TYR A 105 -20.05 -4.57 -20.05
C TYR A 105 -20.17 -3.36 -20.98
N ALA A 106 -21.39 -2.85 -21.10
CA ALA A 106 -21.70 -1.75 -22.01
C ALA A 106 -21.82 -0.38 -21.33
N GLY A 107 -21.77 -0.34 -19.98
CA GLY A 107 -21.87 0.89 -19.19
C GLY A 107 -20.56 1.69 -19.21
N ALA A 108 -20.58 2.89 -18.63
CA ALA A 108 -19.40 3.71 -18.44
C ALA A 108 -18.35 3.01 -17.56
N PHE A 109 -17.08 3.21 -17.87
CA PHE A 109 -15.96 2.67 -17.11
C PHE A 109 -15.34 3.75 -16.22
N LEU A 110 -15.29 3.47 -14.94
CA LEU A 110 -14.62 4.31 -13.95
C LEU A 110 -13.45 3.53 -13.36
N GLU A 111 -12.36 4.20 -13.11
CA GLU A 111 -11.28 3.59 -12.34
C GLU A 111 -11.01 4.36 -11.05
N THR A 112 -10.58 3.64 -10.03
CA THR A 112 -10.29 4.22 -8.72
C THR A 112 -9.25 3.40 -7.97
N GLY A 113 -8.66 4.01 -6.97
CA GLY A 113 -7.74 3.38 -6.02
C GLY A 113 -7.25 4.41 -5.01
N ALA A 114 -6.71 3.93 -3.91
CA ALA A 114 -6.12 4.77 -2.87
C ALA A 114 -4.62 4.49 -2.74
N SER A 115 -3.84 5.50 -2.33
CA SER A 115 -2.39 5.40 -2.15
C SER A 115 -1.71 4.88 -3.43
N LYS A 116 -0.95 3.79 -3.38
CA LYS A 116 -0.37 3.17 -4.57
C LYS A 116 -1.44 2.73 -5.59
N GLY A 117 -2.64 2.34 -5.15
CA GLY A 117 -3.78 2.06 -6.05
C GLY A 117 -4.23 3.32 -6.81
N GLY A 118 -4.24 4.48 -6.12
CA GLY A 118 -4.49 5.78 -6.75
C GLY A 118 -3.40 6.15 -7.77
N MET A 119 -2.13 5.92 -7.45
CA MET A 119 -1.02 6.06 -8.41
C MET A 119 -1.23 5.16 -9.63
N THR A 120 -1.63 3.90 -9.40
CA THR A 120 -1.89 2.92 -10.47
C THR A 120 -2.99 3.41 -11.41
N SER A 121 -4.08 3.97 -10.89
CA SER A 121 -5.13 4.59 -11.69
C SER A 121 -4.59 5.72 -12.56
N ILE A 122 -3.80 6.64 -11.99
CA ILE A 122 -3.18 7.74 -12.74
C ILE A 122 -2.26 7.22 -13.84
N TYR A 123 -1.44 6.20 -13.56
CA TYR A 123 -0.54 5.62 -14.54
C TYR A 123 -1.30 4.89 -15.65
N HIS A 124 -2.33 4.13 -15.32
CA HIS A 124 -3.19 3.49 -16.32
C HIS A 124 -3.79 4.55 -17.25
N ARG A 125 -4.43 5.59 -16.70
CA ARG A 125 -4.99 6.70 -17.48
C ARG A 125 -3.95 7.42 -18.34
N ARG A 126 -2.71 7.55 -17.86
CA ARG A 126 -1.62 8.20 -18.60
C ARG A 126 -1.20 7.40 -19.83
N PHE A 127 -1.10 6.09 -19.73
CA PHE A 127 -0.66 5.22 -20.84
C PHE A 127 -1.82 4.82 -21.77
N TRP A 128 -3.02 4.65 -21.21
CA TRP A 128 -4.21 4.17 -21.91
C TRP A 128 -5.42 5.06 -21.62
N PRO A 129 -5.43 6.31 -22.17
CA PRO A 129 -6.41 7.33 -21.80
C PRO A 129 -7.85 6.99 -22.20
N ASP A 130 -8.04 6.11 -23.17
CA ASP A 130 -9.36 5.76 -23.71
C ASP A 130 -9.98 4.52 -23.05
N ASP A 131 -9.29 3.86 -22.13
CA ASP A 131 -9.79 2.64 -21.47
C ASP A 131 -10.89 2.95 -20.44
N VAL A 132 -10.95 4.17 -19.93
CA VAL A 132 -11.93 4.56 -18.91
C VAL A 132 -12.44 5.98 -19.15
N ASP A 133 -13.69 6.21 -18.76
CA ASP A 133 -14.32 7.54 -18.88
C ASP A 133 -13.88 8.47 -17.75
N VAL A 134 -13.70 7.93 -16.52
CA VAL A 134 -13.41 8.70 -15.30
C VAL A 134 -12.33 8.02 -14.49
N THR A 135 -11.39 8.82 -13.97
CA THR A 135 -10.37 8.39 -13.00
C THR A 135 -10.53 9.15 -11.68
N LEU A 136 -10.68 8.43 -10.58
CA LEU A 136 -10.83 8.93 -9.22
C LEU A 136 -9.67 8.41 -8.35
N ALA A 137 -8.59 9.17 -8.29
CA ALA A 137 -7.38 8.79 -7.55
C ALA A 137 -7.41 9.38 -6.14
N TYR A 138 -7.59 8.54 -5.12
CA TYR A 138 -7.57 8.94 -3.73
C TYR A 138 -6.14 8.92 -3.19
N VAL A 139 -5.72 10.02 -2.56
CA VAL A 139 -4.44 10.15 -1.83
C VAL A 139 -3.25 9.53 -2.56
N ALA A 140 -3.15 9.77 -3.87
CA ALA A 140 -2.16 9.20 -4.76
C ALA A 140 -0.81 9.94 -4.64
N PRO A 141 0.22 9.37 -3.98
CA PRO A 141 1.50 10.04 -3.77
C PRO A 141 2.37 9.91 -5.02
N ILE A 142 2.29 10.87 -5.94
CA ILE A 142 3.16 10.89 -7.13
C ILE A 142 4.54 11.38 -6.73
N SER A 143 5.49 10.44 -6.56
CA SER A 143 6.89 10.73 -6.28
C SER A 143 7.67 10.95 -7.57
N PHE A 144 8.55 11.94 -7.58
CA PHE A 144 9.37 12.29 -8.74
C PHE A 144 10.81 11.77 -8.65
N ALA A 145 11.24 11.39 -7.45
CA ALA A 145 12.60 10.91 -7.19
C ALA A 145 12.64 10.01 -5.93
N ALA A 146 13.77 9.38 -5.72
CA ALA A 146 14.11 8.69 -4.49
C ALA A 146 15.51 9.17 -4.02
N PRO A 147 15.60 10.02 -2.98
CA PRO A 147 14.52 10.61 -2.18
C PRO A 147 13.74 11.71 -2.92
N ASP A 148 12.48 11.89 -2.54
CA ASP A 148 11.68 13.03 -2.98
C ASP A 148 11.75 14.14 -1.93
N TYR A 149 12.50 15.18 -2.22
CA TYR A 149 12.80 16.27 -1.29
C TYR A 149 11.60 17.14 -0.88
N ARG A 150 10.40 16.89 -1.40
CA ARG A 150 9.19 17.61 -1.00
C ARG A 150 8.63 17.11 0.33
N TYR A 151 8.97 15.89 0.74
CA TYR A 151 8.44 15.30 1.97
C TYR A 151 8.94 15.98 3.23
N GLU A 152 10.25 16.28 3.32
CA GLU A 152 10.83 16.93 4.50
C GLU A 152 10.23 18.31 4.79
N PRO A 153 10.19 19.26 3.84
CA PRO A 153 9.57 20.56 4.08
C PRO A 153 8.07 20.47 4.39
N TYR A 154 7.39 19.47 3.84
CA TYR A 154 5.99 19.23 4.17
C TYR A 154 5.82 18.81 5.64
N LEU A 155 6.60 17.83 6.11
CA LEU A 155 6.57 17.39 7.51
C LEU A 155 6.97 18.53 8.46
N GLU A 156 7.96 19.33 8.10
CA GLU A 156 8.33 20.53 8.87
C GLU A 156 7.21 21.57 8.96
N GLY A 157 6.32 21.61 7.96
CA GLY A 157 5.21 22.57 7.88
C GLY A 157 3.95 22.15 8.63
N ILE A 158 3.75 20.85 8.95
CA ILE A 158 2.50 20.37 9.54
C ILE A 158 2.54 20.34 11.06
N GLY A 159 1.36 20.56 11.67
CA GLY A 159 1.14 20.43 13.10
C GLY A 159 1.74 21.54 13.98
N PRO A 160 1.41 21.55 15.28
CA PRO A 160 1.94 22.50 16.25
C PRO A 160 3.43 22.29 16.50
N ALA A 161 4.18 23.39 16.66
CA ALA A 161 5.63 23.36 16.83
C ALA A 161 6.07 22.59 18.11
N ASP A 162 5.32 22.71 19.20
CA ASP A 162 5.59 22.00 20.45
C ASP A 162 5.34 20.49 20.32
N CYS A 163 4.34 20.08 19.54
CA CYS A 163 4.07 18.69 19.24
C CYS A 163 5.23 18.06 18.46
N LYS A 164 5.69 18.73 17.39
CA LYS A 164 6.86 18.31 16.60
C LYS A 164 8.11 18.19 17.45
N ALA A 165 8.35 19.19 18.30
CA ALA A 165 9.50 19.17 19.20
C ALA A 165 9.48 17.96 20.15
N ARG A 166 8.31 17.60 20.70
CA ARG A 166 8.18 16.41 21.55
C ARG A 166 8.36 15.10 20.78
N LEU A 167 7.78 14.97 19.58
CA LEU A 167 8.01 13.81 18.72
C LEU A 167 9.50 13.64 18.43
N ARG A 168 10.16 14.71 18.01
CA ARG A 168 11.59 14.69 17.73
C ARG A 168 12.43 14.33 18.95
N ALA A 169 12.07 14.86 20.12
CA ALA A 169 12.78 14.58 21.37
C ALA A 169 12.70 13.08 21.74
N ILE A 170 11.52 12.46 21.65
CA ILE A 170 11.40 11.03 21.93
C ILE A 170 12.05 10.15 20.85
N GLN A 171 12.03 10.52 19.58
CA GLN A 171 12.77 9.80 18.54
C GLN A 171 14.28 9.77 18.84
N VAL A 172 14.85 10.95 19.19
CA VAL A 172 16.26 11.03 19.58
C VAL A 172 16.53 10.19 20.82
N GLU A 173 15.70 10.29 21.86
CA GLU A 173 15.86 9.48 23.09
C GLU A 173 15.81 7.97 22.78
N MET A 174 14.82 7.50 21.99
CA MET A 174 14.69 6.12 21.59
C MET A 174 15.92 5.60 20.83
N LEU A 175 16.47 6.40 19.91
CA LEU A 175 17.63 6.00 19.09
C LEU A 175 18.95 6.06 19.83
N THR A 176 19.11 6.97 20.81
CA THR A 176 20.40 7.20 21.49
C THR A 176 20.49 6.45 22.83
N ASN A 177 19.53 6.66 23.72
CA ASN A 177 19.62 6.19 25.09
C ASN A 177 18.80 4.92 25.37
N ARG A 178 17.72 4.67 24.61
CA ARG A 178 16.75 3.57 24.84
C ARG A 178 16.84 2.45 23.82
N ARG A 179 17.68 2.55 22.79
CA ARG A 179 17.76 1.58 21.69
C ARG A 179 17.83 0.13 22.18
N ALA A 180 18.73 -0.18 23.11
CA ALA A 180 18.91 -1.56 23.60
C ALA A 180 17.68 -2.09 24.35
N ALA A 181 17.04 -1.23 25.16
CA ALA A 181 15.82 -1.59 25.87
C ALA A 181 14.66 -1.86 24.91
N LEU A 182 14.44 -0.99 23.93
CA LEU A 182 13.41 -1.17 22.91
C LEU A 182 13.62 -2.42 22.06
N GLN A 183 14.87 -2.74 21.70
CA GLN A 183 15.20 -3.98 21.01
C GLN A 183 14.91 -5.22 21.88
N THR A 184 15.14 -5.14 23.19
CA THR A 184 14.80 -6.21 24.11
C THR A 184 13.30 -6.43 24.21
N LEU A 185 12.51 -5.35 24.34
CA LEU A 185 11.04 -5.41 24.36
C LEU A 185 10.47 -5.96 23.04
N ALA A 186 10.96 -5.48 21.90
CA ALA A 186 10.59 -5.96 20.58
C ALA A 186 10.91 -7.45 20.39
N GLY A 187 12.06 -7.92 20.91
CA GLY A 187 12.45 -9.34 20.88
C GLY A 187 11.53 -10.23 21.73
N ALA A 188 11.11 -9.74 22.90
CA ALA A 188 10.17 -10.44 23.76
C ALA A 188 8.79 -10.56 23.08
N GLU A 189 8.28 -9.47 22.49
CA GLU A 189 7.03 -9.46 21.74
C GLU A 189 7.10 -10.37 20.50
N ALA A 190 8.19 -10.30 19.74
CA ALA A 190 8.41 -11.16 18.57
C ALA A 190 8.35 -12.65 18.96
N THR A 191 8.95 -13.01 20.09
CA THR A 191 8.93 -14.37 20.63
C THR A 191 7.52 -14.80 21.02
N GLN A 192 6.78 -13.92 21.70
CA GLN A 192 5.41 -14.17 22.14
C GLN A 192 4.46 -14.38 20.97
N GLU A 193 4.63 -13.62 19.89
CA GLU A 193 3.76 -13.63 18.72
C GLU A 193 4.26 -14.57 17.61
N GLY A 194 5.41 -15.20 17.77
CA GLY A 194 6.02 -16.08 16.78
C GLY A 194 6.46 -15.36 15.51
N ARG A 195 6.81 -14.07 15.62
CA ARG A 195 7.33 -13.27 14.50
C ARG A 195 8.81 -13.54 14.26
N SER A 196 9.24 -13.59 13.00
CA SER A 196 10.64 -13.69 12.59
C SER A 196 11.09 -12.45 11.81
N TYR A 197 12.39 -12.17 11.87
CA TYR A 197 13.04 -11.00 11.30
C TYR A 197 14.35 -11.43 10.60
N THR A 198 14.23 -12.13 9.46
CA THR A 198 15.38 -12.65 8.70
C THR A 198 15.71 -11.78 7.48
N ARG A 199 14.74 -11.05 6.95
CA ARG A 199 14.91 -10.14 5.81
C ARG A 199 15.42 -8.77 6.26
N ILE A 200 14.86 -8.25 7.34
CA ILE A 200 15.32 -7.07 8.06
C ILE A 200 15.55 -7.55 9.48
N ASP A 201 16.75 -7.41 10.04
CA ASP A 201 17.00 -7.84 11.41
C ASP A 201 16.21 -7.00 12.42
N LEU A 202 15.94 -7.56 13.60
CA LEU A 202 15.13 -6.90 14.62
C LEU A 202 15.68 -5.53 15.04
N PRO A 203 17.00 -5.33 15.23
CA PRO A 203 17.59 -4.01 15.47
C PRO A 203 17.25 -2.99 14.38
N ALA A 204 17.36 -3.36 13.13
CA ALA A 204 17.02 -2.48 12.01
C ALA A 204 15.51 -2.23 11.91
N ALA A 205 14.67 -3.22 12.23
CA ALA A 205 13.22 -3.06 12.29
C ALA A 205 12.80 -2.03 13.36
N VAL A 206 13.39 -2.10 14.57
CA VAL A 206 13.17 -1.11 15.64
C VAL A 206 13.62 0.28 15.19
N GLU A 207 14.81 0.39 14.61
CA GLU A 207 15.34 1.66 14.11
C GLU A 207 14.43 2.27 13.02
N SER A 208 13.98 1.45 12.08
CA SER A 208 13.06 1.87 11.01
C SER A 208 11.73 2.38 11.57
N ALA A 209 11.15 1.68 12.56
CA ALA A 209 9.92 2.11 13.21
C ALA A 209 10.09 3.47 13.90
N VAL A 210 11.21 3.68 14.63
CA VAL A 210 11.49 4.97 15.29
C VAL A 210 11.72 6.09 14.27
N ILE A 211 12.44 5.84 13.18
CA ILE A 211 12.66 6.83 12.11
C ILE A 211 11.32 7.21 11.46
N SER A 212 10.45 6.25 11.23
CA SER A 212 9.14 6.45 10.61
C SER A 212 8.09 7.08 11.54
N LEU A 213 8.39 7.21 12.84
CA LEU A 213 7.43 7.61 13.88
C LEU A 213 6.75 8.95 13.57
N GLU A 214 7.51 9.98 13.17
CA GLU A 214 6.94 11.30 12.87
C GLU A 214 6.00 11.23 11.67
N TRP A 215 6.41 10.56 10.60
CA TRP A 215 5.58 10.34 9.42
C TRP A 215 4.28 9.61 9.75
N ALA A 216 4.38 8.49 10.45
CA ALA A 216 3.23 7.68 10.85
C ALA A 216 2.30 8.45 11.80
N PHE A 217 2.85 9.23 12.73
CA PHE A 217 2.07 10.06 13.65
C PHE A 217 1.19 11.06 12.88
N TRP A 218 1.76 11.83 11.95
CA TRP A 218 1.00 12.81 11.19
C TRP A 218 -0.01 12.17 10.23
N GLN A 219 0.28 10.98 9.73
CA GLN A 219 -0.61 10.26 8.82
C GLN A 219 -1.80 9.63 9.52
N TYR A 220 -1.61 9.05 10.70
CA TYR A 220 -2.61 8.20 11.35
C TYR A 220 -3.18 8.75 12.65
N VAL A 221 -2.45 9.60 13.34
CA VAL A 221 -2.84 10.15 14.66
C VAL A 221 -3.21 11.62 14.54
N GLY A 222 -2.37 12.44 13.92
CA GLY A 222 -2.59 13.86 13.70
C GLY A 222 -2.46 14.73 14.95
N ALA A 223 -2.86 16.00 14.83
CA ALA A 223 -2.67 17.00 15.88
C ALA A 223 -3.44 16.69 17.18
N ASP A 224 -4.57 16.00 17.09
CA ASP A 224 -5.37 15.63 18.25
C ASP A 224 -4.66 14.66 19.19
N GLY A 225 -3.71 13.88 18.66
CA GLY A 225 -2.89 12.95 19.42
C GLY A 225 -1.69 13.56 20.13
N CYS A 226 -1.41 14.85 19.93
CA CYS A 226 -0.24 15.50 20.53
C CYS A 226 -0.18 15.37 22.06
N ALA A 227 -1.30 15.41 22.75
CA ALA A 227 -1.37 15.24 24.20
C ALA A 227 -0.88 13.85 24.66
N GLY A 228 -1.02 12.81 23.82
CA GLY A 228 -0.63 11.45 24.10
C GLY A 228 0.87 11.14 23.90
N ILE A 229 1.65 12.07 23.38
CA ILE A 229 3.10 11.87 23.20
C ILE A 229 3.77 11.75 24.57
N PRO A 230 4.47 10.64 24.90
CA PRO A 230 5.13 10.46 26.18
C PRO A 230 6.25 11.47 26.39
N ALA A 231 6.60 11.71 27.65
CA ALA A 231 7.78 12.49 27.99
C ALA A 231 9.07 11.70 27.69
N VAL A 232 10.19 12.37 27.43
CA VAL A 232 11.50 11.72 27.25
C VAL A 232 11.95 10.93 28.51
N THR A 233 11.38 11.26 29.68
CA THR A 233 11.61 10.57 30.96
C THR A 233 10.67 9.42 31.21
N ALA A 234 9.77 9.12 30.28
CA ALA A 234 8.87 7.96 30.36
C ALA A 234 9.66 6.66 30.44
N THR A 235 9.03 5.62 30.97
CA THR A 235 9.63 4.29 31.02
C THR A 235 9.85 3.69 29.64
N ASP A 236 10.72 2.70 29.53
CA ASP A 236 10.96 1.99 28.28
C ASP A 236 9.67 1.32 27.75
N ASP A 237 8.85 0.76 28.65
CA ASP A 237 7.56 0.17 28.30
C ASP A 237 6.56 1.21 27.73
N GLU A 238 6.49 2.42 28.32
CA GLU A 238 5.61 3.48 27.82
C GLU A 238 6.07 4.00 26.44
N LEU A 239 7.39 4.18 26.25
CA LEU A 239 7.96 4.57 24.97
C LEU A 239 7.74 3.48 23.92
N PHE A 240 7.92 2.21 24.27
CA PHE A 240 7.69 1.09 23.36
C PHE A 240 6.21 0.95 22.99
N ALA A 241 5.30 1.06 23.95
CA ALA A 241 3.87 1.01 23.72
C ALA A 241 3.43 2.13 22.76
N PHE A 242 3.94 3.36 22.93
CA PHE A 242 3.68 4.47 22.01
C PHE A 242 4.22 4.19 20.60
N LEU A 243 5.46 3.67 20.49
CA LEU A 243 6.05 3.29 19.21
C LEU A 243 5.17 2.25 18.49
N GLN A 244 4.72 1.20 19.20
CA GLN A 244 3.90 0.14 18.62
C GLN A 244 2.54 0.62 18.11
N VAL A 245 1.92 1.57 18.81
CA VAL A 245 0.63 2.15 18.40
C VAL A 245 0.76 3.05 17.17
N VAL A 246 1.89 3.78 17.04
CA VAL A 246 2.05 4.78 15.99
C VAL A 246 2.80 4.23 14.77
N SER A 247 3.87 3.46 15.02
CA SER A 247 4.75 2.94 13.97
C SER A 247 5.22 1.53 14.33
N GLU A 248 4.34 0.57 14.16
CA GLU A 248 4.52 -0.82 14.59
C GLU A 248 5.82 -1.46 14.07
N VAL A 249 6.67 -1.96 14.98
CA VAL A 249 7.90 -2.70 14.63
C VAL A 249 7.57 -3.95 13.82
N GLY A 250 6.45 -4.59 14.15
CA GLY A 250 5.94 -5.79 13.49
C GLY A 250 5.70 -5.66 12.00
N SER A 251 5.53 -4.43 11.48
CA SER A 251 5.40 -4.19 10.03
C SER A 251 6.61 -4.67 9.23
N SER A 252 7.78 -4.74 9.86
CA SER A 252 9.03 -5.26 9.27
C SER A 252 9.25 -6.76 9.49
N ALA A 253 8.31 -7.49 10.11
CA ALA A 253 8.41 -8.93 10.28
C ALA A 253 8.31 -9.68 8.94
N ASP A 254 8.97 -10.84 8.85
CA ASP A 254 9.05 -11.62 7.61
C ASP A 254 7.68 -11.98 7.04
N ALA A 255 6.70 -12.28 7.88
CA ALA A 255 5.32 -12.59 7.44
C ALA A 255 4.68 -11.41 6.73
N ASN A 256 4.83 -10.18 7.26
CA ASN A 256 4.29 -8.98 6.65
C ASN A 256 5.04 -8.61 5.37
N LEU A 257 6.38 -8.72 5.37
CA LEU A 257 7.18 -8.48 4.17
C LEU A 257 6.99 -9.53 3.07
N ALA A 258 6.47 -10.71 3.39
CA ALA A 258 6.16 -11.73 2.39
C ALA A 258 4.90 -11.43 1.57
N GLU A 259 4.06 -10.51 2.05
CA GLU A 259 2.85 -10.07 1.34
C GLU A 259 3.13 -9.00 0.27
N PHE A 260 4.29 -8.38 0.35
CA PHE A 260 4.84 -7.39 -0.59
C PHE A 260 5.97 -8.01 -1.40
#